data_5753f243ca74e6301680a55071eb066e
#
_entry.id   5753f243ca74e6301680a55071eb066e
#
_cell.length_a   1.000
_cell.length_b   1.000
_cell.length_c   1.000
_cell.angle_alpha   90.00
_cell.angle_beta   90.00
_cell.angle_gamma   90.00
#
_symmetry.space_group_name_H-M   'P 1'
#
loop_
_entity.id
_entity.type
_entity.pdbx_description
1 polymer ?
#
loop_
_entity_poly.entity_id
_entity_poly.type
_entity_poly.pdbx_seq_one_letter_code
_entity_poly.pdbx_strand_id
1 'polypeptide(L)'
;DWSSDVCSSDLGRNVKRYVLRDERDSVVYKATHINHPSAIWTREAVSNYNWLADHMFALMKEYNYRYGKVHKCNELGLTLQSPPYNLKDYDMTKMPSAMATQYIISDDPITNYRNYYKNGKSHLHTWTNRNPPEWMNQ
;
A
#
# COMPACT_ATOMS: atom_id res chain seq x y z
N ASP A 1 -1.68 15.59 -13.13
CA ASP A 1 -0.48 15.87 -13.94
C ASP A 1 0.74 15.85 -13.02
N TRP A 2 1.58 14.83 -13.17
CA TRP A 2 2.81 14.69 -12.41
C TRP A 2 3.93 15.38 -13.19
N SER A 3 4.47 16.48 -12.68
CA SER A 3 5.73 17.00 -13.19
C SER A 3 6.90 16.41 -12.41
N SER A 4 7.98 16.06 -13.07
CA SER A 4 9.21 15.64 -12.43
C SER A 4 10.17 16.82 -12.36
N ASP A 5 10.35 17.40 -11.17
CA ASP A 5 11.40 18.36 -10.93
C ASP A 5 12.64 17.63 -10.39
N VAL A 6 13.80 17.97 -10.95
CA VAL A 6 15.08 17.46 -10.46
C VAL A 6 15.49 18.31 -9.25
N CYS A 7 15.41 17.74 -8.07
CA CYS A 7 15.94 18.38 -6.87
C CYS A 7 17.33 17.82 -6.57
N SER A 8 18.34 18.70 -6.45
CA SER A 8 19.64 18.31 -5.91
C SER A 8 19.52 18.08 -4.41
N SER A 9 19.78 16.86 -3.95
CA SER A 9 19.92 16.59 -2.53
C SER A 9 21.34 16.97 -2.06
N ASP A 10 21.52 17.29 -0.78
CA ASP A 10 22.79 17.64 -0.14
C ASP A 10 23.91 16.58 -0.29
N LEU A 11 23.63 15.45 -0.93
CA LEU A 11 24.55 14.34 -1.21
C LEU A 11 24.95 14.24 -2.68
N GLY A 12 24.68 15.26 -3.51
CA GLY A 12 25.11 15.29 -4.91
C GLY A 12 24.43 14.28 -5.83
N ARG A 13 23.35 13.62 -5.42
CA ARG A 13 22.55 12.74 -6.27
C ARG A 13 21.32 13.47 -6.79
N ASN A 14 21.18 13.55 -8.11
CA ASN A 14 19.95 14.02 -8.74
C ASN A 14 18.81 13.00 -8.48
N VAL A 15 17.95 13.26 -7.52
CA VAL A 15 16.77 12.45 -7.25
C VAL A 15 15.57 13.11 -7.91
N LYS A 16 14.91 12.40 -8.82
CA LYS A 16 13.64 12.86 -9.41
C LYS A 16 12.60 12.98 -8.31
N ARG A 17 12.06 14.17 -8.12
CA ARG A 17 10.91 14.41 -7.26
C ARG A 17 9.66 14.51 -8.12
N TYR A 18 8.66 13.73 -7.79
CA TYR A 18 7.31 13.87 -8.35
C TYR A 18 6.55 14.87 -7.49
N VAL A 19 6.06 15.94 -8.10
CA VAL A 19 5.35 17.03 -7.42
C VAL A 19 3.94 17.13 -7.99
N LEU A 20 2.94 17.21 -7.12
CA LEU A 20 1.59 17.60 -7.50
C LEU A 20 1.54 19.13 -7.58
N ARG A 21 0.86 19.66 -8.61
CA ARG A 21 0.76 21.13 -8.80
C ARG A 21 -0.41 21.75 -8.06
N ASP A 22 -0.80 21.18 -6.92
CA ASP A 22 -1.90 21.65 -6.10
C ASP A 22 -1.62 21.39 -4.60
N GLU A 23 -2.58 21.75 -3.76
CA GLU A 23 -2.51 21.64 -2.30
C GLU A 23 -2.22 20.24 -1.77
N ARG A 24 -2.52 19.18 -2.53
CA ARG A 24 -2.26 17.80 -2.15
C ARG A 24 -0.77 17.50 -1.98
N ASP A 25 0.11 18.26 -2.66
CA ASP A 25 1.57 18.07 -2.55
C ASP A 25 2.09 18.30 -1.14
N SER A 26 1.40 19.12 -0.35
CA SER A 26 1.73 19.36 1.06
C SER A 26 1.26 18.24 1.99
N VAL A 27 0.29 17.44 1.58
CA VAL A 27 -0.34 16.39 2.39
C VAL A 27 0.25 15.01 2.09
N VAL A 28 0.45 14.69 0.80
CA VAL A 28 0.95 13.37 0.40
C VAL A 28 2.44 13.21 0.69
N TYR A 29 2.84 12.00 0.99
CA TYR A 29 4.26 11.68 1.15
C TYR A 29 4.98 11.68 -0.20
N LYS A 30 6.30 11.95 -0.16
CA LYS A 30 7.16 11.85 -1.35
C LYS A 30 7.06 10.47 -1.98
N ALA A 31 6.99 10.43 -3.31
CA ALA A 31 6.94 9.16 -4.04
C ALA A 31 8.23 8.36 -3.82
N THR A 32 8.09 7.16 -3.30
CA THR A 32 9.16 6.20 -3.12
C THR A 32 8.74 4.85 -3.69
N HIS A 33 9.72 3.99 -4.02
CA HIS A 33 9.44 2.63 -4.49
C HIS A 33 8.42 2.55 -5.63
N ILE A 34 8.47 3.53 -6.56
CA ILE A 34 7.52 3.65 -7.68
C ILE A 34 7.45 2.41 -8.58
N ASN A 35 8.54 1.64 -8.62
CA ASN A 35 8.65 0.39 -9.39
C ASN A 35 8.36 -0.86 -8.55
N HIS A 36 7.91 -0.72 -7.30
CA HIS A 36 7.47 -1.86 -6.52
C HIS A 36 6.24 -2.52 -7.20
N PRO A 37 6.19 -3.87 -7.31
CA PRO A 37 5.10 -4.55 -8.01
C PRO A 37 3.70 -4.11 -7.57
N SER A 38 3.47 -3.96 -6.27
CA SER A 38 2.18 -3.48 -5.75
C SER A 38 1.88 -2.03 -6.13
N ALA A 39 2.90 -1.16 -6.23
CA ALA A 39 2.72 0.22 -6.66
C ALA A 39 2.39 0.30 -8.17
N ILE A 40 3.00 -0.56 -8.99
CA ILE A 40 2.66 -0.70 -10.41
C ILE A 40 1.21 -1.19 -10.53
N TRP A 41 0.87 -2.28 -9.85
CA TRP A 41 -0.47 -2.86 -9.86
C TRP A 41 -1.57 -1.85 -9.48
N THR A 42 -1.32 -1.04 -8.45
CA THR A 42 -2.27 0.00 -8.01
C THR A 42 -2.57 1.02 -9.12
N ARG A 43 -1.60 1.30 -9.99
CA ARG A 43 -1.73 2.28 -11.09
C ARG A 43 -2.30 1.69 -12.38
N GLU A 44 -2.50 0.39 -12.48
CA GLU A 44 -3.00 -0.27 -13.69
C GLU A 44 -4.49 -0.02 -13.93
N ALA A 45 -5.29 0.03 -12.85
CA ALA A 45 -6.74 0.18 -12.95
C ALA A 45 -7.34 0.92 -11.76
N VAL A 46 -8.47 1.58 -11.99
CA VAL A 46 -9.28 2.21 -10.92
C VAL A 46 -9.70 1.19 -9.86
N SER A 47 -10.09 -0.02 -10.29
CA SER A 47 -10.51 -1.08 -9.36
C SER A 47 -9.38 -1.52 -8.43
N ASN A 48 -8.13 -1.60 -8.93
CA ASN A 48 -6.96 -1.91 -8.12
C ASN A 48 -6.70 -0.81 -7.07
N TYR A 49 -6.80 0.45 -7.51
CA TYR A 49 -6.65 1.59 -6.62
C TYR A 49 -7.70 1.60 -5.52
N ASN A 50 -8.96 1.45 -5.88
CA ASN A 50 -10.07 1.42 -4.93
C ASN A 50 -9.91 0.31 -3.89
N TRP A 51 -9.52 -0.90 -4.34
CA TRP A 51 -9.23 -2.00 -3.42
C TRP A 51 -8.15 -1.65 -2.41
N LEU A 52 -7.06 -1.03 -2.87
CA LEU A 52 -5.96 -0.63 -1.97
C LEU A 52 -6.38 0.49 -1.01
N ALA A 53 -7.16 1.47 -1.48
CA ALA A 53 -7.70 2.53 -0.65
C ALA A 53 -8.62 1.96 0.45
N ASP A 54 -9.53 1.06 0.10
CA ASP A 54 -10.42 0.38 1.06
C ASP A 54 -9.61 -0.43 2.08
N HIS A 55 -8.55 -1.12 1.63
CA HIS A 55 -7.65 -1.85 2.50
C HIS A 55 -6.92 -0.91 3.47
N MET A 56 -6.47 0.27 3.03
CA MET A 56 -5.89 1.30 3.88
C MET A 56 -6.88 1.74 4.96
N PHE A 57 -8.12 2.05 4.59
CA PHE A 57 -9.15 2.45 5.56
C PHE A 57 -9.45 1.35 6.58
N ALA A 58 -9.52 0.10 6.13
CA ALA A 58 -9.68 -1.04 7.02
C ALA A 58 -8.52 -1.16 8.02
N LEU A 59 -7.27 -0.96 7.57
CA LEU A 59 -6.09 -0.95 8.43
C LEU A 59 -6.12 0.21 9.44
N MET A 60 -6.53 1.42 9.04
CA MET A 60 -6.65 2.55 9.96
C MET A 60 -7.68 2.28 11.05
N LYS A 61 -8.83 1.69 10.67
CA LYS A 61 -9.88 1.28 11.61
C LYS A 61 -9.37 0.20 12.58
N GLU A 62 -8.66 -0.81 12.07
CA GLU A 62 -8.09 -1.87 12.89
C GLU A 62 -7.02 -1.34 13.84
N TYR A 63 -6.18 -0.41 13.39
CA TYR A 63 -5.17 0.24 14.23
C TYR A 63 -5.83 0.99 15.40
N ASN A 64 -6.89 1.76 15.11
CA ASN A 64 -7.64 2.46 16.15
C ASN A 64 -8.26 1.48 17.16
N TYR A 65 -8.86 0.40 16.66
CA TYR A 65 -9.45 -0.64 17.52
C TYR A 65 -8.40 -1.28 18.44
N ARG A 66 -7.23 -1.63 17.90
CA ARG A 66 -6.18 -2.32 18.68
C ARG A 66 -5.52 -1.41 19.70
N TYR A 67 -5.26 -0.17 19.34
CA TYR A 67 -4.38 0.71 20.13
C TYR A 67 -5.08 1.93 20.70
N GLY A 68 -6.36 2.15 20.41
CA GLY A 68 -7.10 3.33 20.86
C GLY A 68 -6.54 4.66 20.33
N LYS A 69 -5.81 4.62 19.20
CA LYS A 69 -5.11 5.77 18.63
C LYS A 69 -5.46 5.93 17.16
N VAL A 70 -5.47 7.17 16.68
CA VAL A 70 -5.59 7.46 15.26
C VAL A 70 -4.22 7.34 14.60
N HIS A 71 -4.12 6.52 13.55
CA HIS A 71 -2.88 6.39 12.79
C HIS A 71 -2.61 7.66 12.00
N LYS A 72 -1.35 8.10 11.92
CA LYS A 72 -0.97 9.34 11.22
C LYS A 72 -1.45 9.38 9.76
N CYS A 73 -1.39 8.27 9.04
CA CYS A 73 -1.86 8.20 7.65
C CYS A 73 -3.38 8.44 7.49
N ASN A 74 -4.15 8.54 8.59
CA ASN A 74 -5.57 8.87 8.51
C ASN A 74 -5.82 10.25 7.90
N GLU A 75 -4.87 11.18 8.04
CA GLU A 75 -4.92 12.50 7.42
C GLU A 75 -4.94 12.44 5.88
N LEU A 76 -4.42 11.36 5.28
CA LEU A 76 -4.43 11.13 3.84
C LEU A 76 -5.80 10.68 3.31
N GLY A 77 -6.73 10.30 4.19
CA GLY A 77 -7.99 9.66 3.81
C GLY A 77 -8.80 10.47 2.80
N LEU A 78 -8.98 11.77 3.04
CA LEU A 78 -9.74 12.64 2.12
C LEU A 78 -9.10 12.73 0.73
N THR A 79 -7.76 12.76 0.67
CA THR A 79 -7.03 12.83 -0.60
C THR A 79 -7.06 11.51 -1.36
N LEU A 80 -6.98 10.37 -0.65
CA LEU A 80 -6.83 9.05 -1.24
C LEU A 80 -8.15 8.31 -1.46
N GLN A 81 -9.27 8.80 -0.94
CA GLN A 81 -10.59 8.16 -1.14
C GLN A 81 -11.08 8.19 -2.58
N SER A 82 -10.58 9.13 -3.39
CA SER A 82 -10.94 9.25 -4.81
C SER A 82 -9.75 8.85 -5.67
N PRO A 83 -9.95 7.97 -6.68
CA PRO A 83 -8.89 7.59 -7.58
C PRO A 83 -8.41 8.78 -8.43
N PRO A 84 -7.13 8.82 -8.81
CA PRO A 84 -6.63 9.79 -9.78
C PRO A 84 -7.39 9.67 -11.11
N TYR A 85 -7.73 10.82 -11.70
CA TYR A 85 -8.54 10.90 -12.94
C TYR A 85 -7.90 10.23 -14.16
N ASN A 86 -6.59 10.05 -14.14
CA ASN A 86 -5.81 9.47 -15.25
C ASN A 86 -5.66 7.94 -15.15
N LEU A 87 -6.25 7.30 -14.15
CA LEU A 87 -6.28 5.84 -14.10
C LEU A 87 -7.31 5.29 -15.09
N LYS A 88 -7.00 4.14 -15.64
CA LYS A 88 -7.90 3.43 -16.55
C LYS A 88 -9.03 2.78 -15.78
N ASP A 89 -10.25 2.94 -16.28
CA ASP A 89 -11.44 2.31 -15.72
C ASP A 89 -11.54 0.86 -16.20
N TYR A 90 -10.72 0.01 -15.63
CA TYR A 90 -10.67 -1.43 -15.91
C TYR A 90 -11.05 -2.22 -14.67
N ASP A 91 -11.48 -3.47 -14.90
CA ASP A 91 -11.68 -4.44 -13.83
C ASP A 91 -10.39 -4.73 -13.08
N MET A 92 -10.53 -5.26 -11.89
CA MET A 92 -9.40 -5.58 -11.03
C MET A 92 -8.50 -6.65 -11.68
N THR A 93 -7.22 -6.35 -11.79
CA THR A 93 -6.20 -7.27 -12.29
C THR A 93 -5.66 -8.13 -11.16
N LYS A 94 -4.95 -9.22 -11.50
CA LYS A 94 -4.35 -10.10 -10.51
C LYS A 94 -3.30 -9.37 -9.68
N MET A 95 -3.46 -9.39 -8.36
CA MET A 95 -2.50 -8.80 -7.43
C MET A 95 -1.17 -9.54 -7.49
N PRO A 96 -0.01 -8.83 -7.52
CA PRO A 96 1.29 -9.49 -7.51
C PRO A 96 1.62 -10.07 -6.13
N SER A 97 2.27 -11.23 -6.11
CA SER A 97 2.89 -11.82 -4.91
C SER A 97 4.28 -11.23 -4.71
N ALA A 98 4.35 -10.02 -4.12
CA ALA A 98 5.60 -9.28 -3.93
C ALA A 98 6.38 -9.79 -2.71
N MET A 99 6.94 -10.97 -2.81
CA MET A 99 7.69 -11.66 -1.76
C MET A 99 8.77 -12.57 -2.34
N ALA A 100 9.64 -13.11 -1.48
CA ALA A 100 10.62 -14.12 -1.91
C ALA A 100 9.91 -15.38 -2.43
N THR A 101 10.47 -15.99 -3.49
CA THR A 101 9.86 -17.11 -4.21
C THR A 101 9.52 -18.31 -3.35
N GLN A 102 10.28 -18.55 -2.28
CA GLN A 102 10.03 -19.62 -1.31
C GLN A 102 8.66 -19.54 -0.62
N TYR A 103 8.04 -18.37 -0.59
CA TYR A 103 6.70 -18.17 0.01
C TYR A 103 5.57 -18.23 -1.01
N ILE A 104 5.88 -18.29 -2.30
CA ILE A 104 4.91 -18.40 -3.39
C ILE A 104 4.59 -19.89 -3.60
N ILE A 105 3.45 -20.31 -3.07
CA ILE A 105 3.02 -21.71 -3.04
C ILE A 105 1.77 -21.97 -3.90
N SER A 106 1.16 -20.91 -4.43
CA SER A 106 -0.10 -20.98 -5.15
C SER A 106 -0.20 -19.88 -6.20
N ASP A 107 -1.13 -20.03 -7.13
CA ASP A 107 -1.52 -18.97 -8.06
C ASP A 107 -2.38 -17.87 -7.40
N ASP A 108 -2.95 -18.17 -6.23
CA ASP A 108 -3.72 -17.21 -5.45
C ASP A 108 -2.79 -16.32 -4.60
N PRO A 109 -2.74 -15.00 -4.85
CA PRO A 109 -1.89 -14.10 -4.08
C PRO A 109 -2.28 -14.02 -2.60
N ILE A 110 -3.54 -14.19 -2.25
CA ILE A 110 -4.00 -14.16 -0.84
C ILE A 110 -3.37 -15.34 -0.07
N THR A 111 -3.39 -16.53 -0.66
CA THR A 111 -2.74 -17.71 -0.10
C THR A 111 -1.24 -17.48 0.09
N ASN A 112 -0.56 -16.88 -0.89
CA ASN A 112 0.87 -16.57 -0.81
C ASN A 112 1.18 -15.55 0.30
N TYR A 113 0.39 -14.47 0.42
CA TYR A 113 0.57 -13.50 1.49
C TYR A 113 0.33 -14.09 2.87
N ARG A 114 -0.67 -14.97 3.03
CA ARG A 114 -0.91 -15.69 4.29
C ARG A 114 0.25 -16.61 4.65
N ASN A 115 0.75 -17.37 3.67
CA ASN A 115 1.92 -18.22 3.83
C ASN A 115 3.17 -17.41 4.22
N TYR A 116 3.41 -16.29 3.52
CA TYR A 116 4.53 -15.41 3.83
C TYR A 116 4.41 -14.81 5.24
N TYR A 117 3.22 -14.34 5.61
CA TYR A 117 3.01 -13.80 6.95
C TYR A 117 3.24 -14.86 8.03
N LYS A 118 2.70 -16.06 7.83
CA LYS A 118 2.83 -17.18 8.78
C LYS A 118 4.29 -17.63 8.97
N ASN A 119 5.04 -17.79 7.90
CA ASN A 119 6.35 -18.44 7.92
C ASN A 119 7.52 -17.45 7.84
N GLY A 120 7.35 -16.29 7.24
CA GLY A 120 8.39 -15.27 7.04
C GLY A 120 8.28 -14.05 7.94
N LYS A 121 7.17 -13.89 8.67
CA LYS A 121 6.88 -12.73 9.50
C LYS A 121 6.46 -13.09 10.93
N SER A 122 6.91 -14.23 11.44
CA SER A 122 6.54 -14.72 12.78
C SER A 122 6.82 -13.72 13.90
N HIS A 123 7.86 -12.90 13.76
CA HIS A 123 8.20 -11.84 14.70
C HIS A 123 7.14 -10.71 14.80
N LEU A 124 6.18 -10.66 13.85
CA LEU A 124 5.06 -9.71 13.84
C LEU A 124 3.76 -10.30 14.41
N HIS A 125 3.75 -11.55 14.83
CA HIS A 125 2.56 -12.24 15.33
C HIS A 125 2.13 -11.72 16.72
N THR A 126 1.55 -10.52 16.73
CA THR A 126 0.98 -9.90 17.92
C THR A 126 -0.46 -9.49 17.65
N TRP A 127 -1.40 -9.97 18.48
CA TRP A 127 -2.85 -9.84 18.28
C TRP A 127 -3.48 -9.00 19.39
N THR A 128 -3.03 -7.75 19.55
CA THR A 128 -3.54 -6.86 20.62
C THR A 128 -5.05 -6.67 20.48
N ASN A 129 -5.79 -7.01 21.55
CA ASN A 129 -7.25 -6.94 21.61
C ASN A 129 -8.00 -7.74 20.53
N ARG A 130 -7.33 -8.74 19.91
CA ARG A 130 -7.88 -9.61 18.86
C ARG A 130 -7.46 -11.05 19.10
N ASN A 131 -8.28 -11.99 18.64
CA ASN A 131 -7.85 -13.36 18.46
C ASN A 131 -7.03 -13.46 17.15
N PRO A 132 -6.05 -14.39 17.06
CA PRO A 132 -5.44 -14.73 15.80
C PRO A 132 -6.51 -15.11 14.76
N PRO A 133 -6.35 -14.75 13.48
CA PRO A 133 -7.30 -15.17 12.46
C PRO A 133 -7.24 -16.70 12.26
N GLU A 134 -8.37 -17.30 11.91
CA GLU A 134 -8.53 -18.77 11.80
C GLU A 134 -7.49 -19.41 10.86
N TRP A 135 -7.12 -18.73 9.76
CA TRP A 135 -6.13 -19.23 8.81
C TRP A 135 -4.70 -19.34 9.40
N MET A 136 -4.43 -18.76 10.56
CA MET A 136 -3.15 -18.95 11.28
C MET A 136 -3.03 -20.35 11.89
N ASN A 137 -4.15 -21.00 12.17
CA ASN A 137 -4.22 -22.32 12.83
C ASN A 137 -4.38 -23.48 11.85
N GLN A 138 -4.43 -23.18 10.55
CA GLN A 138 -4.58 -24.17 9.46
C GLN A 138 -3.23 -24.65 8.92
#